data_342412b7f90c2624c3790f0048e582e7
#
_entry.id   342412b7f90c2624c3790f0048e582e7
#
_cell.length_a   1.000
_cell.length_b   1.000
_cell.length_c   1.000
_cell.angle_alpha   90.00
_cell.angle_beta   90.00
_cell.angle_gamma   90.00
#
_symmetry.space_group_name_H-M   'P 1'
#
loop_
_entity.id
_entity.type
_entity.pdbx_description
1 polymer ?
#
loop_
_entity_poly.entity_id
_entity_poly.type
_entity_poly.pdbx_seq_one_letter_code
_entity_poly.pdbx_strand_id
1 'polypeptide(L)'
;MDRKKLVLLLGALIIAIGTAVAARSIFAGASAPQAEAAVAVPVGPKVLVAQRGLPVGTIITADAIGFQQWPEGLVQDAYFIDGEADISKLLGTVVRHPITAGEPVTQGSLVAAGDRGFLAAALGPGMRAVTVPVSAKTGVGGFVFPGDRVDLVLTQTVKGAEGSDLKTSETILSNLRVLATDQSTTQETVEGKTVVRAFRTVTLEVTPKIAEKVAAAQTIGTLSLSLRSIADSQSELERAIAEGVVNIPDDATPEEEERLLRSAMTRPSDKASTFVTGGDVSRFQRRSMPAMTSSRPEPMTIAAPSMGLSTPAPQGGASSAPVHTGPTVRVTRGKNTTEVPVGTN
;
A
#
# COMPACT_ATOMS: atom_id res chain seq x y z
N MET A 1 -59.41 49.04 -67.01
CA MET A 1 -58.40 49.48 -66.00
C MET A 1 -57.92 50.87 -66.44
N ASP A 2 -58.08 51.86 -65.58
CA ASP A 2 -57.68 53.24 -65.89
C ASP A 2 -56.18 53.35 -66.13
N ARG A 3 -55.75 53.89 -67.24
CA ARG A 3 -54.32 54.03 -67.62
C ARG A 3 -53.51 54.73 -66.55
N LYS A 4 -54.11 55.59 -65.72
CA LYS A 4 -53.48 56.28 -64.58
C LYS A 4 -53.16 55.35 -63.45
N LYS A 5 -54.01 54.36 -63.16
CA LYS A 5 -53.75 53.30 -62.09
C LYS A 5 -52.66 52.34 -62.51
N LEU A 6 -52.58 52.01 -63.79
CA LEU A 6 -51.53 51.13 -64.31
C LEU A 6 -50.15 51.81 -64.23
N VAL A 7 -50.06 53.11 -64.54
CA VAL A 7 -48.79 53.87 -64.41
C VAL A 7 -48.33 53.99 -62.99
N LEU A 8 -49.27 54.19 -61.99
CA LEU A 8 -48.94 54.22 -60.57
C LEU A 8 -48.49 52.90 -60.09
N LEU A 9 -49.10 51.78 -60.50
CA LEU A 9 -48.68 50.41 -60.12
C LEU A 9 -47.29 50.07 -60.65
N LEU A 10 -47.00 50.47 -61.92
CA LEU A 10 -45.69 50.32 -62.57
C LEU A 10 -44.62 51.15 -61.84
N GLY A 11 -44.92 52.35 -61.43
CA GLY A 11 -44.03 53.24 -60.69
C GLY A 11 -43.74 52.69 -59.31
N ALA A 12 -44.76 52.20 -58.59
CA ALA A 12 -44.59 51.54 -57.29
C ALA A 12 -43.75 50.26 -57.33
N LEU A 13 -43.93 49.45 -58.41
CA LEU A 13 -43.14 48.26 -58.70
C LEU A 13 -41.65 48.55 -58.91
N ILE A 14 -41.36 49.58 -59.66
CA ILE A 14 -39.98 50.01 -59.96
C ILE A 14 -39.28 50.48 -58.66
N ILE A 15 -40.02 51.28 -57.88
CA ILE A 15 -39.50 51.72 -56.55
C ILE A 15 -39.25 50.53 -55.64
N ALA A 16 -40.18 49.57 -55.56
CA ALA A 16 -40.05 48.37 -54.73
C ALA A 16 -38.84 47.49 -55.16
N ILE A 17 -38.66 47.32 -56.48
CA ILE A 17 -37.50 46.60 -57.05
C ILE A 17 -36.18 47.34 -56.72
N GLY A 18 -36.19 48.69 -56.94
CA GLY A 18 -35.02 49.51 -56.63
C GLY A 18 -34.62 49.49 -55.16
N THR A 19 -35.58 49.54 -54.25
CA THR A 19 -35.29 49.44 -52.82
C THR A 19 -34.84 48.03 -52.39
N ALA A 20 -35.40 46.97 -53.00
CA ALA A 20 -34.95 45.59 -52.77
C ALA A 20 -33.53 45.35 -53.24
N VAL A 21 -33.15 45.90 -54.41
CA VAL A 21 -31.77 45.79 -54.95
C VAL A 21 -30.81 46.65 -54.13
N ALA A 22 -31.18 47.83 -53.68
CA ALA A 22 -30.36 48.68 -52.81
C ALA A 22 -30.17 48.02 -51.43
N ALA A 23 -31.23 47.43 -50.77
CA ALA A 23 -31.13 46.73 -49.55
C ALA A 23 -30.20 45.50 -49.70
N ARG A 24 -30.33 44.74 -50.79
CA ARG A 24 -29.46 43.58 -51.05
C ARG A 24 -27.99 44.01 -51.26
N SER A 25 -27.71 45.14 -51.86
CA SER A 25 -26.32 45.64 -52.03
C SER A 25 -25.71 46.10 -50.70
N ILE A 26 -26.51 46.69 -49.82
CA ILE A 26 -26.05 47.05 -48.43
C ILE A 26 -25.75 45.80 -47.58
N PHE A 27 -26.62 44.78 -47.64
CA PHE A 27 -26.40 43.57 -46.94
C PHE A 27 -25.36 42.65 -47.58
N ALA A 28 -25.17 42.67 -48.87
CA ALA A 28 -24.12 41.91 -49.57
C ALA A 28 -22.73 42.55 -49.44
N GLY A 29 -22.66 43.83 -49.09
CA GLY A 29 -21.40 44.54 -48.82
C GLY A 29 -20.93 44.48 -47.36
N ALA A 30 -21.77 43.96 -46.43
CA ALA A 30 -21.32 43.60 -45.11
C ALA A 30 -20.56 42.24 -45.20
N SER A 31 -19.29 42.30 -45.58
CA SER A 31 -18.37 41.20 -45.37
C SER A 31 -18.55 40.76 -43.93
N ALA A 32 -18.96 39.51 -43.69
CA ALA A 32 -18.88 38.91 -42.35
C ALA A 32 -17.47 39.26 -41.82
N PRO A 33 -17.33 39.68 -40.53
CA PRO A 33 -16.02 39.91 -39.99
C PRO A 33 -15.23 38.65 -40.29
N GLN A 34 -14.23 38.76 -41.15
CA GLN A 34 -13.29 37.70 -41.42
C GLN A 34 -12.73 37.39 -40.07
N ALA A 35 -13.08 36.21 -39.50
CA ALA A 35 -12.49 35.75 -38.26
C ALA A 35 -10.99 35.94 -38.49
N GLU A 36 -10.40 36.88 -37.77
CA GLU A 36 -8.98 37.15 -37.79
C GLU A 36 -8.36 35.76 -37.67
N ALA A 37 -7.70 35.30 -38.73
CA ALA A 37 -7.07 33.99 -38.73
C ALA A 37 -6.20 33.99 -37.48
N ALA A 38 -6.59 33.20 -36.49
CA ALA A 38 -5.83 33.05 -35.25
C ALA A 38 -4.37 32.89 -35.69
N VAL A 39 -3.53 33.84 -35.31
CA VAL A 39 -2.11 33.81 -35.62
C VAL A 39 -1.66 32.42 -35.26
N ALA A 40 -1.32 31.61 -36.25
CA ALA A 40 -0.87 30.26 -36.04
C ALA A 40 0.37 30.38 -35.15
N VAL A 41 0.19 30.04 -33.85
CA VAL A 41 1.32 29.98 -32.92
C VAL A 41 2.32 29.03 -33.56
N PRO A 42 3.58 29.46 -33.79
CA PRO A 42 4.57 28.59 -34.37
C PRO A 42 4.58 27.25 -33.64
N VAL A 43 4.34 26.20 -34.41
CA VAL A 43 4.27 24.83 -33.85
C VAL A 43 5.71 24.42 -33.61
N GLY A 44 6.14 24.51 -32.35
CA GLY A 44 7.47 24.08 -31.92
C GLY A 44 7.57 22.57 -31.72
N PRO A 45 8.67 22.09 -31.15
CA PRO A 45 8.90 20.68 -30.92
C PRO A 45 7.88 20.11 -29.92
N LYS A 46 7.76 18.80 -29.88
CA LYS A 46 6.99 18.10 -28.81
C LYS A 46 7.84 17.99 -27.57
N VAL A 47 7.27 18.37 -26.44
CA VAL A 47 7.87 18.32 -25.10
C VAL A 47 7.16 17.27 -24.26
N LEU A 48 7.92 16.56 -23.44
CA LEU A 48 7.38 15.57 -22.50
C LEU A 48 6.61 16.27 -21.39
N VAL A 49 5.33 15.93 -21.24
CA VAL A 49 4.44 16.47 -20.19
C VAL A 49 3.85 15.36 -19.33
N ALA A 50 3.46 15.72 -18.11
CA ALA A 50 2.74 14.82 -17.22
C ALA A 50 1.29 14.64 -17.71
N GLN A 51 0.84 13.41 -17.92
CA GLN A 51 -0.55 13.11 -18.32
C GLN A 51 -1.53 13.24 -17.14
N ARG A 52 -1.03 13.14 -15.93
CA ARG A 52 -1.78 13.27 -14.68
C ARG A 52 -0.94 13.97 -13.62
N GLY A 53 -1.53 14.37 -12.51
CA GLY A 53 -0.77 14.91 -11.40
C GLY A 53 0.21 13.87 -10.82
N LEU A 54 1.48 14.27 -10.70
CA LEU A 54 2.57 13.42 -10.22
C LEU A 54 3.11 13.98 -8.89
N PRO A 55 2.63 13.51 -7.75
CA PRO A 55 3.16 13.91 -6.44
C PRO A 55 4.59 13.40 -6.25
N VAL A 56 5.31 14.01 -5.30
CA VAL A 56 6.64 13.58 -4.87
C VAL A 56 6.62 12.09 -4.49
N GLY A 57 7.63 11.34 -4.92
CA GLY A 57 7.74 9.91 -4.67
C GLY A 57 7.04 9.03 -5.71
N THR A 58 6.38 9.62 -6.71
CA THR A 58 5.79 8.86 -7.82
C THR A 58 6.88 8.31 -8.72
N ILE A 59 6.83 7.01 -8.99
CA ILE A 59 7.69 6.37 -9.99
C ILE A 59 7.10 6.66 -11.38
N ILE A 60 7.93 7.13 -12.30
CA ILE A 60 7.52 7.41 -13.67
C ILE A 60 7.27 6.12 -14.43
N THR A 61 6.07 6.00 -14.96
CA THR A 61 5.59 4.92 -15.82
C THR A 61 5.18 5.48 -17.18
N ALA A 62 5.07 4.63 -18.21
CA ALA A 62 4.78 5.07 -19.56
C ALA A 62 3.40 5.76 -19.71
N ASP A 63 2.44 5.41 -18.86
CA ASP A 63 1.10 6.02 -18.77
C ASP A 63 1.08 7.38 -18.08
N ALA A 64 2.11 7.68 -17.28
CA ALA A 64 2.19 8.90 -16.50
C ALA A 64 2.69 10.12 -17.31
N ILE A 65 3.35 9.88 -18.43
CA ILE A 65 4.02 10.89 -19.25
C ILE A 65 3.64 10.75 -20.72
N GLY A 66 3.70 11.85 -21.46
CA GLY A 66 3.42 11.83 -22.90
C GLY A 66 3.95 13.07 -23.59
N PHE A 67 4.17 12.99 -24.90
CA PHE A 67 4.63 14.12 -25.68
C PHE A 67 3.46 15.00 -26.12
N GLN A 68 3.59 16.31 -25.91
CA GLN A 68 2.63 17.33 -26.33
C GLN A 68 3.33 18.42 -27.13
N GLN A 69 2.66 18.94 -28.16
CA GLN A 69 3.13 20.05 -28.95
C GLN A 69 3.34 21.29 -28.08
N TRP A 70 4.52 21.90 -28.12
CA TRP A 70 4.88 23.07 -27.32
C TRP A 70 5.29 24.26 -28.18
N PRO A 71 4.89 25.50 -27.84
CA PRO A 71 5.31 26.67 -28.60
C PRO A 71 6.83 26.82 -28.57
N GLU A 72 7.46 27.05 -29.73
CA GLU A 72 8.92 27.11 -29.87
C GLU A 72 9.57 28.14 -28.94
N GLY A 73 8.96 29.31 -28.76
CA GLY A 73 9.49 30.37 -27.90
C GLY A 73 9.37 30.09 -26.40
N LEU A 74 8.71 29.00 -25.98
CA LEU A 74 8.54 28.57 -24.56
C LEU A 74 9.33 27.30 -24.20
N VAL A 75 10.10 26.75 -25.17
CA VAL A 75 10.94 25.59 -24.92
C VAL A 75 12.15 26.00 -24.10
N GLN A 76 12.44 25.27 -23.05
CA GLN A 76 13.60 25.46 -22.19
C GLN A 76 14.55 24.25 -22.25
N ASP A 77 15.84 24.48 -22.08
CA ASP A 77 16.89 23.45 -22.12
C ASP A 77 16.67 22.32 -21.10
N ALA A 78 15.89 22.58 -20.06
CA ALA A 78 15.57 21.60 -19.02
C ALA A 78 14.49 20.60 -19.46
N TYR A 79 13.82 20.82 -20.58
CA TYR A 79 12.72 19.98 -21.07
C TYR A 79 13.24 18.76 -21.83
N PHE A 80 12.45 17.70 -21.81
CA PHE A 80 12.71 16.52 -22.63
C PHE A 80 11.97 16.67 -23.96
N ILE A 81 12.73 16.73 -25.06
CA ILE A 81 12.22 16.93 -26.41
C ILE A 81 12.08 15.58 -27.12
N ASP A 82 11.01 15.42 -27.91
CA ASP A 82 10.76 14.22 -28.72
C ASP A 82 11.88 14.04 -29.76
N GLY A 83 12.44 12.83 -29.83
CA GLY A 83 13.58 12.50 -30.69
C GLY A 83 14.96 12.74 -30.04
N GLU A 84 15.08 13.54 -29.00
CA GLU A 84 16.32 13.74 -28.23
C GLU A 84 16.32 12.99 -26.91
N ALA A 85 15.15 12.91 -26.26
CA ALA A 85 14.99 12.26 -24.97
C ALA A 85 14.83 10.74 -25.11
N ASP A 86 15.62 9.99 -24.37
CA ASP A 86 15.50 8.54 -24.23
C ASP A 86 14.47 8.21 -23.13
N ILE A 87 13.23 7.94 -23.54
CA ILE A 87 12.13 7.61 -22.60
C ILE A 87 12.49 6.41 -21.74
N SER A 88 13.22 5.43 -22.27
CA SER A 88 13.59 4.21 -21.53
C SER A 88 14.40 4.53 -20.29
N LYS A 89 15.19 5.60 -20.29
CA LYS A 89 15.96 6.08 -19.14
C LYS A 89 15.13 6.84 -18.13
N LEU A 90 13.98 7.38 -18.56
CA LEU A 90 13.07 8.11 -17.68
C LEU A 90 12.12 7.18 -16.92
N LEU A 91 11.81 6.02 -17.51
CA LEU A 91 11.00 5.02 -16.82
C LEU A 91 11.73 4.50 -15.57
N GLY A 92 11.02 4.43 -14.44
CA GLY A 92 11.58 4.04 -13.16
C GLY A 92 12.27 5.17 -12.38
N THR A 93 12.42 6.37 -12.95
CA THR A 93 12.85 7.55 -12.18
C THR A 93 11.76 7.99 -11.21
N VAL A 94 12.13 8.73 -10.18
CA VAL A 94 11.22 9.18 -9.11
C VAL A 94 11.05 10.70 -9.17
N VAL A 95 9.82 11.15 -9.01
CA VAL A 95 9.47 12.57 -8.93
C VAL A 95 10.00 13.19 -7.64
N ARG A 96 10.88 14.18 -7.77
CA ARG A 96 11.46 14.96 -6.66
C ARG A 96 10.58 16.16 -6.27
N HIS A 97 10.01 16.85 -7.27
CA HIS A 97 9.10 17.97 -7.09
C HIS A 97 7.77 17.65 -7.73
N PRO A 98 6.63 17.99 -7.09
CA PRO A 98 5.32 17.66 -7.63
C PRO A 98 5.14 18.30 -9.02
N ILE A 99 4.58 17.54 -9.95
CA ILE A 99 4.32 17.97 -11.32
C ILE A 99 2.81 17.91 -11.56
N THR A 100 2.23 18.99 -12.05
CA THR A 100 0.79 19.07 -12.33
C THR A 100 0.48 18.41 -13.69
N ALA A 101 -0.74 17.93 -13.89
CA ALA A 101 -1.18 17.42 -15.19
C ALA A 101 -1.03 18.52 -16.27
N GLY A 102 -0.44 18.16 -17.42
CA GLY A 102 -0.13 19.08 -18.50
C GLY A 102 1.15 19.92 -18.34
N GLU A 103 1.82 19.83 -17.18
CA GLU A 103 3.09 20.53 -16.94
C GLU A 103 4.26 19.80 -17.59
N PRO A 104 5.24 20.52 -18.21
CA PRO A 104 6.44 19.91 -18.76
C PRO A 104 7.27 19.21 -17.68
N VAL A 105 7.66 17.97 -17.98
CA VAL A 105 8.59 17.22 -17.12
C VAL A 105 10.00 17.77 -17.36
N THR A 106 10.68 18.17 -16.28
CA THR A 106 12.05 18.70 -16.35
C THR A 106 13.06 17.73 -15.80
N GLN A 107 14.33 17.86 -16.26
CA GLN A 107 15.45 17.05 -15.73
C GLN A 107 15.62 17.22 -14.21
N GLY A 108 15.39 18.43 -13.69
CA GLY A 108 15.51 18.73 -12.26
C GLY A 108 14.37 18.19 -11.39
N SER A 109 13.22 17.88 -11.99
CA SER A 109 12.05 17.33 -11.28
C SER A 109 12.09 15.82 -11.11
N LEU A 110 13.03 15.12 -11.74
CA LEU A 110 13.20 13.68 -11.67
C LEU A 110 14.54 13.31 -11.00
N VAL A 111 14.57 12.15 -10.37
CA VAL A 111 15.78 11.53 -9.81
C VAL A 111 15.90 10.13 -10.37
N ALA A 112 17.00 9.82 -11.02
CA ALA A 112 17.24 8.49 -11.56
C ALA A 112 17.62 7.50 -10.45
N ALA A 113 17.35 6.23 -10.70
CA ALA A 113 17.80 5.15 -9.84
C ALA A 113 19.34 5.16 -9.74
N GLY A 114 19.85 5.14 -8.50
CA GLY A 114 21.28 5.27 -8.22
C GLY A 114 21.79 6.68 -7.94
N ASP A 115 21.03 7.71 -8.28
CA ASP A 115 21.36 9.09 -7.96
C ASP A 115 21.23 9.41 -6.47
N ARG A 116 21.96 10.43 -6.03
CA ARG A 116 21.84 10.92 -4.65
C ARG A 116 20.42 11.41 -4.38
N GLY A 117 19.85 10.92 -3.28
CA GLY A 117 18.50 11.30 -2.88
C GLY A 117 17.38 10.48 -3.52
N PHE A 118 17.68 9.53 -4.41
CA PHE A 118 16.68 8.63 -4.99
C PHE A 118 15.84 7.93 -3.92
N LEU A 119 16.48 7.26 -2.95
CA LEU A 119 15.75 6.60 -1.86
C LEU A 119 14.91 7.58 -1.04
N ALA A 120 15.42 8.78 -0.76
CA ALA A 120 14.68 9.79 -0.03
C ALA A 120 13.47 10.32 -0.82
N ALA A 121 13.59 10.43 -2.15
CA ALA A 121 12.47 10.81 -3.02
C ALA A 121 11.46 9.68 -3.21
N ALA A 122 11.91 8.42 -3.24
CA ALA A 122 11.06 7.24 -3.40
C ALA A 122 10.23 6.91 -2.14
N LEU A 123 10.64 7.43 -0.97
CA LEU A 123 9.92 7.24 0.29
C LEU A 123 8.61 8.03 0.31
N GLY A 124 7.55 7.38 0.76
CA GLY A 124 6.29 8.06 1.08
C GLY A 124 6.44 9.04 2.26
N PRO A 125 5.52 10.01 2.40
CA PRO A 125 5.52 10.95 3.52
C PRO A 125 5.53 10.22 4.87
N GLY A 126 6.46 10.58 5.76
CA GLY A 126 6.59 9.97 7.08
C GLY A 126 7.24 8.60 7.11
N MET A 127 7.61 8.03 5.97
CA MET A 127 8.27 6.73 5.89
C MET A 127 9.80 6.84 6.07
N ARG A 128 10.42 5.71 6.32
CA ARG A 128 11.87 5.54 6.52
C ARG A 128 12.38 4.37 5.69
N ALA A 129 13.63 4.44 5.28
CA ALA A 129 14.35 3.31 4.68
C ALA A 129 15.18 2.61 5.76
N VAL A 130 14.99 1.30 5.91
CA VAL A 130 15.76 0.47 6.83
C VAL A 130 16.36 -0.69 6.07
N THR A 131 17.66 -0.94 6.27
CA THR A 131 18.38 -2.03 5.62
C THR A 131 18.45 -3.24 6.54
N VAL A 132 18.09 -4.40 6.00
CA VAL A 132 18.11 -5.69 6.69
C VAL A 132 19.15 -6.58 6.00
N PRO A 133 20.13 -7.15 6.75
CA PRO A 133 21.05 -8.12 6.20
C PRO A 133 20.32 -9.43 5.92
N VAL A 134 20.56 -9.98 4.75
CA VAL A 134 19.99 -11.26 4.30
C VAL A 134 21.05 -12.12 3.61
N SER A 135 20.73 -13.37 3.37
CA SER A 135 21.53 -14.31 2.59
C SER A 135 20.65 -14.93 1.50
N ALA A 136 21.22 -15.68 0.58
CA ALA A 136 20.44 -16.42 -0.40
C ALA A 136 19.35 -17.30 0.25
N LYS A 137 19.62 -17.88 1.43
CA LYS A 137 18.67 -18.70 2.18
C LYS A 137 17.53 -17.89 2.80
N THR A 138 17.82 -16.67 3.30
CA THR A 138 16.85 -15.82 4.02
C THR A 138 16.24 -14.74 3.13
N GLY A 139 16.73 -14.55 1.90
CA GLY A 139 16.32 -13.56 0.91
C GLY A 139 15.65 -14.17 -0.31
N VAL A 140 14.87 -15.24 -0.14
CA VAL A 140 14.08 -15.88 -1.22
C VAL A 140 14.94 -16.25 -2.44
N GLY A 141 16.17 -16.75 -2.21
CA GLY A 141 17.09 -17.17 -3.29
C GLY A 141 17.56 -16.05 -4.21
N GLY A 142 17.33 -14.78 -3.88
CA GLY A 142 17.64 -13.65 -4.75
C GLY A 142 16.46 -13.18 -5.63
N PHE A 143 15.30 -13.80 -5.52
CA PHE A 143 14.11 -13.45 -6.31
C PHE A 143 13.27 -12.32 -5.70
N VAL A 144 13.90 -11.39 -5.01
CA VAL A 144 13.26 -10.18 -4.49
C VAL A 144 13.82 -8.98 -5.24
N PHE A 145 12.93 -8.18 -5.81
CA PHE A 145 13.26 -7.02 -6.62
C PHE A 145 12.73 -5.72 -6.01
N PRO A 146 13.34 -4.58 -6.32
CA PRO A 146 12.78 -3.28 -5.96
C PRO A 146 11.34 -3.15 -6.47
N GLY A 147 10.43 -2.72 -5.58
CA GLY A 147 8.99 -2.66 -5.84
C GLY A 147 8.18 -3.82 -5.27
N ASP A 148 8.79 -4.95 -5.00
CA ASP A 148 8.12 -6.13 -4.43
C ASP A 148 7.61 -5.87 -3.00
N ARG A 149 6.65 -6.67 -2.58
CA ARG A 149 6.12 -6.72 -1.22
C ARG A 149 6.58 -7.98 -0.51
N VAL A 150 7.11 -7.80 0.68
CA VAL A 150 7.63 -8.90 1.49
C VAL A 150 7.11 -8.84 2.93
N ASP A 151 7.05 -10.00 3.56
CA ASP A 151 6.84 -10.14 4.99
C ASP A 151 8.20 -10.44 5.65
N LEU A 152 8.38 -9.97 6.89
CA LEU A 152 9.59 -10.16 7.66
C LEU A 152 9.35 -11.19 8.75
N VAL A 153 10.09 -12.28 8.69
CA VAL A 153 10.01 -13.41 9.61
C VAL A 153 11.24 -13.41 10.51
N LEU A 154 11.01 -13.38 11.82
CA LEU A 154 12.04 -13.49 12.85
C LEU A 154 12.16 -14.95 13.31
N THR A 155 13.35 -15.52 13.21
CA THR A 155 13.68 -16.80 13.80
C THR A 155 14.65 -16.58 14.95
N GLN A 156 14.25 -17.01 16.17
CA GLN A 156 15.02 -16.84 17.39
C GLN A 156 15.07 -18.09 18.24
N THR A 157 16.01 -18.13 19.16
CA THR A 157 16.12 -19.17 20.17
C THR A 157 15.81 -18.56 21.54
N VAL A 158 14.72 -18.99 22.15
CA VAL A 158 14.31 -18.55 23.48
C VAL A 158 14.82 -19.57 24.50
N LYS A 159 15.60 -19.12 25.48
CA LYS A 159 16.08 -19.96 26.57
C LYS A 159 14.95 -20.23 27.56
N GLY A 160 14.60 -21.47 27.73
CA GLY A 160 13.64 -21.90 28.75
C GLY A 160 14.22 -21.83 30.18
N ALA A 161 13.34 -21.69 31.19
CA ALA A 161 13.73 -21.59 32.59
C ALA A 161 14.44 -22.86 33.09
N GLU A 162 14.23 -24.02 32.46
CA GLU A 162 14.81 -25.32 32.81
C GLU A 162 15.96 -25.75 31.89
N GLY A 163 16.53 -24.81 31.11
CA GLY A 163 17.71 -25.10 30.31
C GLY A 163 17.45 -25.69 28.90
N SER A 164 16.19 -25.94 28.54
CA SER A 164 15.87 -26.34 27.14
C SER A 164 15.62 -25.13 26.27
N ASP A 165 16.38 -25.04 25.18
CA ASP A 165 16.23 -23.98 24.17
C ASP A 165 15.03 -24.24 23.28
N LEU A 166 14.12 -23.27 23.20
CA LEU A 166 12.98 -23.28 22.29
C LEU A 166 13.29 -22.43 21.06
N LYS A 167 13.27 -23.03 19.89
CA LYS A 167 13.37 -22.31 18.62
C LYS A 167 11.98 -21.88 18.18
N THR A 168 11.84 -20.58 17.88
CA THR A 168 10.58 -19.99 17.38
C THR A 168 10.81 -19.24 16.09
N SER A 169 9.80 -19.24 15.24
CA SER A 169 9.77 -18.43 14.02
C SER A 169 8.41 -17.76 13.95
N GLU A 170 8.41 -16.44 13.75
CA GLU A 170 7.19 -15.63 13.72
C GLU A 170 7.27 -14.56 12.64
N THR A 171 6.17 -14.29 11.97
CA THR A 171 6.03 -13.16 11.07
C THR A 171 5.78 -11.91 11.90
N ILE A 172 6.80 -11.09 12.05
CA ILE A 172 6.75 -9.88 12.90
C ILE A 172 6.21 -8.65 12.18
N LEU A 173 6.35 -8.59 10.85
CA LEU A 173 5.94 -7.48 10.01
C LEU A 173 5.45 -8.00 8.67
N SER A 174 4.43 -7.36 8.12
CA SER A 174 3.85 -7.74 6.83
C SER A 174 3.73 -6.55 5.89
N ASN A 175 3.69 -6.84 4.60
CA ASN A 175 3.43 -5.88 3.53
C ASN A 175 4.47 -4.75 3.43
N LEU A 176 5.75 -5.08 3.60
CA LEU A 176 6.85 -4.13 3.49
C LEU A 176 7.26 -3.98 2.02
N ARG A 177 7.38 -2.75 1.53
CA ARG A 177 7.87 -2.48 0.17
C ARG A 177 9.39 -2.53 0.13
N VAL A 178 9.93 -3.26 -0.82
CA VAL A 178 11.35 -3.28 -1.13
C VAL A 178 11.73 -2.05 -1.94
N LEU A 179 12.70 -1.27 -1.47
CA LEU A 179 13.21 -0.09 -2.15
C LEU A 179 14.46 -0.39 -2.97
N ALA A 180 15.32 -1.26 -2.43
CA ALA A 180 16.58 -1.62 -3.05
C ALA A 180 17.07 -2.99 -2.55
N THR A 181 17.83 -3.66 -3.37
CA THR A 181 18.62 -4.85 -3.02
C THR A 181 20.11 -4.51 -3.14
N ASP A 182 20.90 -4.77 -2.09
CA ASP A 182 22.24 -4.22 -1.91
C ASP A 182 22.25 -2.69 -2.10
N GLN A 183 22.99 -2.18 -3.08
CA GLN A 183 22.98 -0.78 -3.49
C GLN A 183 22.22 -0.54 -4.80
N SER A 184 21.55 -1.58 -5.35
CA SER A 184 20.79 -1.49 -6.60
C SER A 184 19.33 -1.18 -6.32
N THR A 185 18.82 -0.16 -6.96
CA THR A 185 17.42 0.30 -6.92
C THR A 185 16.66 -0.06 -8.19
N THR A 186 17.32 -0.71 -9.14
CA THR A 186 16.77 -1.15 -10.42
C THR A 186 16.94 -2.66 -10.62
N GLN A 187 16.03 -3.24 -11.37
CA GLN A 187 16.19 -4.60 -11.88
C GLN A 187 17.27 -4.58 -12.97
N GLU A 188 18.30 -5.41 -12.82
CA GLU A 188 19.30 -5.56 -13.85
C GLU A 188 18.75 -6.47 -14.96
N THR A 189 18.68 -5.94 -16.18
CA THR A 189 18.22 -6.68 -17.36
C THR A 189 19.40 -6.81 -18.34
N VAL A 190 19.79 -8.03 -18.63
CA VAL A 190 20.82 -8.34 -19.63
C VAL A 190 20.13 -9.09 -20.78
N GLU A 191 20.31 -8.59 -22.01
CA GLU A 191 19.70 -9.17 -23.22
C GLU A 191 18.17 -9.37 -23.13
N GLY A 192 17.45 -8.43 -22.47
CA GLY A 192 16.01 -8.50 -22.30
C GLY A 192 15.52 -9.51 -21.24
N LYS A 193 16.43 -10.14 -20.50
CA LYS A 193 16.09 -11.07 -19.41
C LYS A 193 16.51 -10.48 -18.06
N THR A 194 15.61 -10.54 -17.08
CA THR A 194 15.92 -10.15 -15.70
C THR A 194 16.97 -11.08 -15.11
N VAL A 195 18.08 -10.52 -14.66
CA VAL A 195 19.18 -11.28 -14.03
C VAL A 195 18.92 -11.37 -12.53
N VAL A 196 18.86 -12.61 -12.03
CA VAL A 196 18.76 -12.87 -10.59
C VAL A 196 20.17 -12.95 -10.01
N ARG A 197 20.50 -12.03 -9.11
CA ARG A 197 21.77 -12.05 -8.37
C ARG A 197 21.51 -12.25 -6.89
N ALA A 198 22.39 -13.02 -6.24
CA ALA A 198 22.36 -13.11 -4.79
C ALA A 198 22.76 -11.77 -4.17
N PHE A 199 21.87 -11.19 -3.39
CA PHE A 199 22.12 -9.96 -2.63
C PHE A 199 22.36 -10.28 -1.14
N ARG A 200 23.01 -9.35 -0.44
CA ARG A 200 23.35 -9.48 1.00
C ARG A 200 22.51 -8.58 1.88
N THR A 201 21.92 -7.57 1.31
CA THR A 201 21.09 -6.61 2.05
C THR A 201 19.85 -6.26 1.25
N VAL A 202 18.76 -5.99 1.95
CA VAL A 202 17.49 -5.48 1.40
C VAL A 202 17.11 -4.22 2.15
N THR A 203 16.79 -3.16 1.42
CA THR A 203 16.30 -1.90 1.98
C THR A 203 14.79 -1.86 1.85
N LEU A 204 14.11 -1.70 2.99
CA LEU A 204 12.67 -1.74 3.12
C LEU A 204 12.11 -0.37 3.48
N GLU A 205 10.92 -0.05 2.98
CA GLU A 205 10.15 1.11 3.38
C GLU A 205 9.30 0.77 4.61
N VAL A 206 9.47 1.55 5.67
CA VAL A 206 8.86 1.28 6.97
C VAL A 206 8.41 2.59 7.64
N THR A 207 7.48 2.49 8.60
CA THR A 207 7.19 3.61 9.49
C THR A 207 8.29 3.76 10.54
N PRO A 208 8.44 4.91 11.21
CA PRO A 208 9.44 5.09 12.27
C PRO A 208 9.35 4.02 13.36
N LYS A 209 8.14 3.69 13.82
CA LYS A 209 7.90 2.64 14.83
C LYS A 209 8.32 1.25 14.33
N ILE A 210 8.04 0.94 13.07
CA ILE A 210 8.47 -0.32 12.46
C ILE A 210 9.99 -0.36 12.32
N ALA A 211 10.65 0.76 12.02
CA ALA A 211 12.11 0.85 11.97
C ALA A 211 12.77 0.44 13.28
N GLU A 212 12.24 0.94 14.42
CA GLU A 212 12.69 0.56 15.77
C GLU A 212 12.49 -0.94 16.02
N LYS A 213 11.33 -1.48 15.60
CA LYS A 213 11.02 -2.90 15.73
C LYS A 213 11.97 -3.78 14.92
N VAL A 214 12.31 -3.38 13.69
CA VAL A 214 13.30 -4.07 12.84
C VAL A 214 14.68 -4.02 13.48
N ALA A 215 15.11 -2.87 14.00
CA ALA A 215 16.41 -2.73 14.66
C ALA A 215 16.52 -3.66 15.88
N ALA A 216 15.47 -3.73 16.71
CA ALA A 216 15.40 -4.67 17.83
C ALA A 216 15.44 -6.13 17.35
N ALA A 217 14.65 -6.49 16.34
CA ALA A 217 14.58 -7.83 15.80
C ALA A 217 15.91 -8.34 15.25
N GLN A 218 16.73 -7.46 14.64
CA GLN A 218 18.08 -7.78 14.16
C GLN A 218 19.03 -8.21 15.28
N THR A 219 18.80 -7.75 16.50
CA THR A 219 19.63 -8.13 17.67
C THR A 219 19.16 -9.41 18.35
N ILE A 220 17.90 -9.77 18.17
CA ILE A 220 17.26 -10.93 18.84
C ILE A 220 17.49 -12.23 18.08
N GLY A 221 17.46 -12.17 16.74
CA GLY A 221 17.53 -13.37 15.95
C GLY A 221 17.86 -13.13 14.48
N THR A 222 17.60 -14.14 13.66
CA THR A 222 17.81 -14.11 12.23
C THR A 222 16.54 -13.67 11.53
N LEU A 223 16.65 -12.66 10.67
CA LEU A 223 15.57 -12.19 9.82
C LEU A 223 15.56 -12.90 8.47
N SER A 224 14.38 -13.30 8.03
CA SER A 224 14.13 -13.91 6.73
C SER A 224 13.00 -13.17 6.02
N LEU A 225 13.08 -13.09 4.70
CA LEU A 225 12.03 -12.49 3.87
C LEU A 225 11.11 -13.60 3.34
N SER A 226 9.84 -13.30 3.29
CA SER A 226 8.83 -14.08 2.58
C SER A 226 8.19 -13.18 1.52
N LEU A 227 8.28 -13.57 0.25
CA LEU A 227 7.71 -12.82 -0.86
C LEU A 227 6.19 -12.99 -0.87
N ARG A 228 5.47 -11.88 -0.96
CA ARG A 228 4.01 -11.87 -1.03
C ARG A 228 3.49 -12.02 -2.45
N SER A 229 2.38 -12.72 -2.57
CA SER A 229 1.62 -12.74 -3.81
C SER A 229 0.94 -11.38 -4.07
N ILE A 230 0.85 -11.01 -5.35
CA ILE A 230 0.10 -9.81 -5.76
C ILE A 230 -1.38 -9.96 -5.39
N ALA A 231 -1.93 -11.18 -5.47
CA ALA A 231 -3.31 -11.48 -5.11
C ALA A 231 -3.62 -11.28 -3.61
N ASP A 232 -2.62 -11.45 -2.72
CA ASP A 232 -2.81 -11.28 -1.28
C ASP A 232 -3.15 -9.84 -0.91
N SER A 233 -2.60 -8.88 -1.64
CA SER A 233 -2.88 -7.46 -1.42
C SER A 233 -4.35 -7.10 -1.67
N GLN A 234 -4.98 -7.74 -2.67
CA GLN A 234 -6.41 -7.56 -2.96
C GLN A 234 -7.29 -8.20 -1.88
N SER A 235 -6.96 -9.43 -1.46
CA SER A 235 -7.72 -10.13 -0.41
C SER A 235 -7.66 -9.40 0.94
N GLU A 236 -6.52 -8.80 1.28
CA GLU A 236 -6.38 -7.98 2.47
C GLU A 236 -7.18 -6.69 2.40
N LEU A 237 -7.21 -6.05 1.22
CA LEU A 237 -8.03 -4.87 1.00
C LEU A 237 -9.51 -5.18 1.19
N GLU A 238 -10.02 -6.26 0.55
CA GLU A 238 -11.41 -6.69 0.69
C GLU A 238 -11.75 -6.99 2.15
N ARG A 239 -10.84 -7.63 2.88
CA ARG A 239 -11.00 -7.88 4.31
C ARG A 239 -10.99 -6.59 5.13
N ALA A 240 -10.08 -5.65 4.86
CA ALA A 240 -9.99 -4.37 5.55
C ALA A 240 -11.24 -3.51 5.34
N ILE A 241 -11.84 -3.57 4.15
CA ILE A 241 -13.13 -2.94 3.85
C ILE A 241 -14.24 -3.62 4.64
N ALA A 242 -14.31 -4.97 4.62
CA ALA A 242 -15.32 -5.74 5.33
C ALA A 242 -15.25 -5.55 6.86
N GLU A 243 -14.05 -5.38 7.41
CA GLU A 243 -13.80 -5.12 8.84
C GLU A 243 -14.01 -3.63 9.21
N GLY A 244 -14.30 -2.75 8.24
CA GLY A 244 -14.49 -1.30 8.47
C GLY A 244 -13.20 -0.56 8.86
N VAL A 245 -12.03 -1.16 8.66
CA VAL A 245 -10.72 -0.55 8.91
C VAL A 245 -10.42 0.53 7.86
N VAL A 246 -10.93 0.34 6.66
CA VAL A 246 -10.91 1.33 5.58
C VAL A 246 -12.34 1.87 5.45
N ASN A 247 -12.53 3.10 5.91
CA ASN A 247 -13.80 3.79 5.76
C ASN A 247 -13.72 4.66 4.50
N ILE A 248 -14.53 4.33 3.51
CA ILE A 248 -14.69 5.14 2.30
C ILE A 248 -15.93 6.00 2.55
N PRO A 249 -15.81 7.34 2.58
CA PRO A 249 -16.96 8.21 2.71
C PRO A 249 -17.93 8.00 1.54
N ASP A 250 -19.23 7.98 1.81
CA ASP A 250 -20.27 7.78 0.78
C ASP A 250 -20.29 8.91 -0.28
N ASP A 251 -19.67 10.05 0.02
CA ASP A 251 -19.53 11.21 -0.84
C ASP A 251 -18.15 11.32 -1.52
N ALA A 252 -17.28 10.31 -1.37
CA ALA A 252 -15.96 10.29 -1.98
C ALA A 252 -16.08 10.28 -3.52
N THR A 253 -15.25 11.10 -4.17
CA THR A 253 -15.10 11.03 -5.62
C THR A 253 -14.40 9.74 -6.02
N PRO A 254 -14.61 9.21 -7.25
CA PRO A 254 -13.94 7.99 -7.71
C PRO A 254 -12.40 8.05 -7.59
N GLU A 255 -11.82 9.24 -7.77
CA GLU A 255 -10.37 9.47 -7.64
C GLU A 255 -9.91 9.41 -6.17
N GLU A 256 -10.73 9.93 -5.25
CA GLU A 256 -10.46 9.87 -3.80
C GLU A 256 -10.60 8.45 -3.28
N GLU A 257 -11.62 7.73 -3.73
CA GLU A 257 -11.81 6.32 -3.42
C GLU A 257 -10.61 5.51 -3.87
N GLU A 258 -10.17 5.62 -5.13
CA GLU A 258 -8.98 4.92 -5.64
C GLU A 258 -7.72 5.27 -4.84
N ARG A 259 -7.55 6.55 -4.46
CA ARG A 259 -6.42 6.98 -3.64
C ARG A 259 -6.45 6.38 -2.25
N LEU A 260 -7.61 6.34 -1.59
CA LEU A 260 -7.78 5.72 -0.27
C LEU A 260 -7.51 4.22 -0.32
N LEU A 261 -8.08 3.52 -1.31
CA LEU A 261 -7.85 2.09 -1.53
C LEU A 261 -6.37 1.79 -1.76
N ARG A 262 -5.72 2.55 -2.63
CA ARG A 262 -4.28 2.40 -2.91
C ARG A 262 -3.44 2.66 -1.67
N SER A 263 -3.77 3.67 -0.86
CA SER A 263 -3.07 3.96 0.39
C SER A 263 -3.23 2.84 1.43
N ALA A 264 -4.41 2.23 1.50
CA ALA A 264 -4.68 1.10 2.38
C ALA A 264 -3.89 -0.15 1.98
N MET A 265 -3.86 -0.47 0.69
CA MET A 265 -3.08 -1.60 0.13
C MET A 265 -1.57 -1.46 0.36
N THR A 266 -1.06 -0.23 0.43
CA THR A 266 0.38 0.02 0.53
C THR A 266 0.88 0.16 1.96
N ARG A 267 0.00 0.18 2.96
CA ARG A 267 0.39 0.40 4.36
C ARG A 267 1.08 -0.83 4.96
N PRO A 268 2.30 -0.69 5.50
CA PRO A 268 2.96 -1.76 6.25
C PRO A 268 2.17 -2.12 7.50
N SER A 269 2.10 -3.41 7.84
CA SER A 269 1.42 -3.90 9.04
C SER A 269 2.44 -4.41 10.07
N ASP A 270 2.23 -4.03 11.33
CA ASP A 270 3.00 -4.49 12.49
C ASP A 270 2.25 -5.52 13.34
N LYS A 271 1.13 -6.03 12.83
CA LYS A 271 0.39 -7.11 13.47
C LYS A 271 1.12 -8.43 13.21
N ALA A 272 1.60 -9.07 14.28
CA ALA A 272 2.10 -10.43 14.21
C ALA A 272 0.94 -11.36 13.81
N SER A 273 1.07 -12.00 12.66
CA SER A 273 -0.02 -12.81 12.10
C SER A 273 0.06 -14.27 12.51
N THR A 274 1.27 -14.82 12.61
CA THR A 274 1.49 -16.24 12.89
C THR A 274 2.81 -16.45 13.64
N PHE A 275 2.86 -17.47 14.47
CA PHE A 275 4.12 -17.97 15.02
C PHE A 275 4.14 -19.50 15.03
N VAL A 276 5.32 -20.06 14.89
CA VAL A 276 5.58 -21.51 14.92
C VAL A 276 6.74 -21.75 15.85
N THR A 277 6.63 -22.77 16.69
CA THR A 277 7.69 -23.20 17.58
C THR A 277 8.43 -24.43 17.03
N GLY A 278 9.62 -24.67 17.55
CA GLY A 278 10.35 -25.88 17.21
C GLY A 278 9.58 -27.18 17.56
N GLY A 279 8.69 -27.11 18.57
CA GLY A 279 7.80 -28.21 18.93
C GLY A 279 6.74 -28.53 17.89
N ASP A 280 6.33 -27.56 17.07
CA ASP A 280 5.37 -27.75 15.97
C ASP A 280 6.03 -28.40 14.76
N VAL A 281 7.34 -28.17 14.57
CA VAL A 281 8.12 -28.69 13.45
C VAL A 281 8.78 -30.02 13.78
N SER A 282 9.23 -30.25 15.03
CA SER A 282 10.00 -31.42 15.43
C SER A 282 9.41 -32.13 16.64
N ARG A 283 9.17 -33.44 16.49
CA ARG A 283 8.74 -34.32 17.61
C ARG A 283 9.73 -34.30 18.76
N PHE A 284 11.02 -34.14 18.49
CA PHE A 284 12.07 -34.14 19.52
C PHE A 284 12.02 -32.84 20.33
N GLN A 285 11.79 -31.69 19.68
CA GLN A 285 11.66 -30.41 20.37
C GLN A 285 10.35 -30.28 21.15
N ARG A 286 9.28 -30.95 20.73
CA ARG A 286 8.03 -31.01 21.50
C ARG A 286 8.19 -31.60 22.92
N ARG A 287 9.11 -32.50 23.10
CA ARG A 287 9.42 -33.07 24.44
C ARG A 287 10.21 -32.12 25.33
N SER A 288 10.87 -31.13 24.74
CA SER A 288 11.68 -30.13 25.44
C SER A 288 10.94 -28.82 25.69
N MET A 289 9.66 -28.72 25.28
CA MET A 289 8.85 -27.52 25.57
C MET A 289 8.60 -27.47 27.08
N PRO A 290 8.83 -26.30 27.73
CA PRO A 290 8.39 -26.08 29.10
C PRO A 290 6.89 -26.36 29.17
N ALA A 291 6.47 -27.14 30.17
CA ALA A 291 5.05 -27.30 30.44
C ALA A 291 4.45 -25.90 30.61
N MET A 292 3.49 -25.51 29.73
CA MET A 292 2.72 -24.32 30.02
C MET A 292 2.02 -24.52 31.34
N THR A 293 2.60 -24.00 32.40
CA THR A 293 1.90 -23.85 33.67
C THR A 293 0.75 -22.90 33.38
N SER A 294 -0.42 -23.48 33.13
CA SER A 294 -1.65 -22.70 33.24
C SER A 294 -1.61 -22.15 34.67
N SER A 295 -1.32 -20.85 34.77
CA SER A 295 -1.52 -20.11 36.00
C SER A 295 -3.03 -20.08 36.26
N ARG A 296 -3.52 -21.21 36.83
CA ARG A 296 -4.80 -21.20 37.49
C ARG A 296 -4.61 -20.23 38.64
N PRO A 297 -5.40 -19.16 38.75
CA PRO A 297 -5.34 -18.30 39.93
C PRO A 297 -5.62 -19.21 41.11
N GLU A 298 -4.63 -19.40 41.99
CA GLU A 298 -4.92 -20.00 43.29
C GLU A 298 -5.98 -19.14 43.98
N PRO A 299 -7.05 -19.73 44.49
CA PRO A 299 -7.99 -18.98 45.29
C PRO A 299 -7.20 -18.41 46.47
N MET A 300 -7.09 -17.09 46.54
CA MET A 300 -6.58 -16.38 47.70
C MET A 300 -7.39 -16.86 48.92
N THR A 301 -6.81 -17.72 49.70
CA THR A 301 -7.28 -18.01 51.05
C THR A 301 -7.00 -16.76 51.86
N ILE A 302 -8.03 -15.93 52.05
CA ILE A 302 -8.00 -14.83 53.01
C ILE A 302 -7.89 -15.50 54.37
N ALA A 303 -6.69 -15.48 54.96
CA ALA A 303 -6.49 -15.89 56.36
C ALA A 303 -7.25 -14.91 57.23
N ALA A 304 -8.38 -15.36 57.78
CA ALA A 304 -9.08 -14.65 58.84
C ALA A 304 -8.21 -14.70 60.12
N PRO A 305 -8.11 -13.60 60.90
CA PRO A 305 -7.36 -13.59 62.14
C PRO A 305 -8.05 -14.49 63.14
N SER A 306 -7.31 -15.48 63.64
CA SER A 306 -7.73 -16.39 64.73
C SER A 306 -7.78 -15.59 66.01
N MET A 307 -8.98 -15.24 66.49
CA MET A 307 -9.23 -15.00 67.93
C MET A 307 -9.52 -16.34 68.64
N GLY A 308 -8.63 -16.68 69.53
CA GLY A 308 -8.77 -17.87 70.34
C GLY A 308 -9.95 -17.79 71.31
N LEU A 309 -10.80 -18.81 71.30
CA LEU A 309 -11.62 -19.19 72.46
C LEU A 309 -11.71 -20.72 72.48
N SER A 310 -11.17 -21.27 73.52
CA SER A 310 -11.23 -22.71 73.89
C SER A 310 -12.62 -23.05 74.36
N THR A 311 -13.23 -24.12 73.83
CA THR A 311 -14.14 -25.02 74.61
C THR A 311 -14.47 -26.29 73.81
N PRO A 312 -14.96 -27.38 74.50
CA PRO A 312 -14.49 -28.73 74.17
C PRO A 312 -15.41 -29.53 73.25
N ALA A 313 -14.89 -30.66 72.76
CA ALA A 313 -15.50 -31.57 71.80
C ALA A 313 -16.84 -32.16 72.28
N PRO A 314 -17.70 -32.59 71.37
CA PRO A 314 -18.14 -33.99 71.37
C PRO A 314 -17.94 -34.69 70.02
N GLN A 315 -17.66 -35.95 70.10
CA GLN A 315 -17.58 -36.95 69.06
C GLN A 315 -18.89 -37.04 68.24
N GLY A 316 -18.76 -37.14 66.96
CA GLY A 316 -19.85 -37.50 66.07
C GLY A 316 -19.31 -37.79 64.69
N GLY A 317 -19.26 -39.06 64.30
CA GLY A 317 -18.75 -39.53 63.03
C GLY A 317 -19.49 -38.97 61.84
N ALA A 318 -18.74 -38.49 60.81
CA ALA A 318 -19.24 -38.28 59.51
C ALA A 318 -18.32 -38.97 58.50
N SER A 319 -18.91 -39.95 57.86
CA SER A 319 -18.44 -40.76 56.76
C SER A 319 -17.75 -39.88 55.66
N SER A 320 -16.45 -40.13 55.48
CA SER A 320 -15.72 -39.60 54.32
C SER A 320 -16.20 -40.30 53.06
N ALA A 321 -16.84 -39.53 52.16
CA ALA A 321 -17.13 -39.99 50.83
C ALA A 321 -15.83 -40.26 50.05
N PRO A 322 -15.75 -41.34 49.25
CA PRO A 322 -14.54 -41.71 48.55
C PRO A 322 -14.26 -40.65 47.45
N VAL A 323 -13.04 -40.15 47.45
CA VAL A 323 -12.51 -39.32 46.38
C VAL A 323 -12.29 -40.21 45.17
N HIS A 324 -13.13 -40.05 44.14
CA HIS A 324 -12.95 -40.73 42.87
C HIS A 324 -11.77 -40.11 42.10
N THR A 325 -10.69 -40.84 41.93
CA THR A 325 -9.52 -40.53 41.11
C THR A 325 -9.70 -41.07 39.68
N GLY A 326 -10.71 -40.63 38.95
CA GLY A 326 -10.97 -41.04 37.58
C GLY A 326 -11.35 -39.86 36.69
N PRO A 327 -11.28 -39.98 35.34
CA PRO A 327 -11.71 -38.92 34.45
C PRO A 327 -13.20 -38.63 34.65
N THR A 328 -13.54 -37.36 34.87
CA THR A 328 -14.92 -36.87 35.02
C THR A 328 -15.33 -36.01 33.82
N VAL A 329 -16.61 -36.13 33.42
CA VAL A 329 -17.23 -35.28 32.38
C VAL A 329 -18.14 -34.29 33.09
N ARG A 330 -17.97 -33.03 32.73
CA ARG A 330 -18.77 -31.91 33.23
C ARG A 330 -19.98 -31.71 32.33
N VAL A 331 -21.17 -31.98 32.84
CA VAL A 331 -22.44 -31.82 32.11
C VAL A 331 -23.14 -30.57 32.61
N THR A 332 -23.35 -29.59 31.72
CA THR A 332 -24.04 -28.34 32.06
C THR A 332 -25.43 -28.35 31.39
N ARG A 333 -26.49 -28.22 32.19
CA ARG A 333 -27.87 -28.00 31.72
C ARG A 333 -28.39 -26.70 32.31
N GLY A 334 -28.46 -25.67 31.48
CA GLY A 334 -28.86 -24.33 31.94
C GLY A 334 -27.86 -23.74 32.96
N LYS A 335 -28.30 -23.37 34.14
CA LYS A 335 -27.44 -22.80 35.21
C LYS A 335 -26.81 -23.84 36.13
N ASN A 336 -27.14 -25.13 36.00
CA ASN A 336 -26.66 -26.18 36.86
C ASN A 336 -25.58 -27.02 36.16
N THR A 337 -24.42 -27.16 36.79
CA THR A 337 -23.28 -27.97 36.31
C THR A 337 -23.08 -29.13 37.28
N THR A 338 -23.06 -30.36 36.77
CA THR A 338 -22.84 -31.59 37.55
C THR A 338 -21.64 -32.32 36.95
N GLU A 339 -20.72 -32.79 37.80
CA GLU A 339 -19.60 -33.64 37.42
C GLU A 339 -20.00 -35.10 37.53
N VAL A 340 -19.88 -35.84 36.44
CA VAL A 340 -20.21 -37.27 36.39
C VAL A 340 -18.93 -38.05 36.07
N PRO A 341 -18.53 -39.02 36.90
CA PRO A 341 -17.39 -39.87 36.59
C PRO A 341 -17.69 -40.76 35.38
N VAL A 342 -16.69 -40.91 34.50
CA VAL A 342 -16.79 -41.82 33.35
C VAL A 342 -16.38 -43.19 33.80
N GLY A 343 -17.36 -44.09 33.87
CA GLY A 343 -17.10 -45.49 34.23
C GLY A 343 -16.32 -46.20 33.14
N THR A 344 -15.26 -46.86 33.52
CA THR A 344 -14.58 -47.88 32.71
C THR A 344 -15.36 -49.19 32.88
N ASN A 345 -15.90 -49.69 31.77
CA ASN A 345 -16.24 -51.10 31.63
C ASN A 345 -14.98 -51.88 31.30
#